data_569e5b9969af19bd12e5999559ff7530
#
_entry.id   569e5b9969af19bd12e5999559ff7530
#
_cell.length_a   1.000
_cell.length_b   1.000
_cell.length_c   1.000
_cell.angle_alpha   90.00
_cell.angle_beta   90.00
_cell.angle_gamma   90.00
#
_symmetry.space_group_name_H-M   'P 1'
#
loop_
_entity.id
_entity.type
_entity.pdbx_description
1 polymer ?
#
loop_
_entity_poly.entity_id
_entity_poly.type
_entity_poly.pdbx_seq_one_letter_code
_entity_poly.pdbx_strand_id
1 'polypeptide(L)'
;MAASGQKYYIENRVYYHDTDAGGVVYYASYLKHLEEGRTEFMRSRGIDVAEYAKGGTLFPVVHLEIDYKTPARYGDTIRVYTKPEKIGNASLEFSQEIRRGEDTILKARTVWACVNVAPGGSAAKTLLKPIRVPQEIRQRIGA
;
A
#
# COMPACT_ATOMS: atom_id res chain seq x y z
N MET A 1 -19.54 -17.56 -4.26
CA MET A 1 -19.08 -17.21 -3.84
C MET A 1 -17.96 -16.85 -4.02
N ALA A 2 -17.92 -16.88 -4.35
CA ALA A 2 -16.90 -16.36 -5.08
C ALA A 2 -16.07 -15.33 -4.43
N ALA A 3 -16.65 -14.52 -3.65
CA ALA A 3 -15.92 -13.45 -3.00
C ALA A 3 -14.76 -13.96 -2.15
N SER A 4 -14.88 -15.14 -1.59
CA SER A 4 -13.84 -15.68 -0.72
C SER A 4 -12.56 -16.01 -1.46
N GLY A 5 -12.63 -16.24 -2.76
CA GLY A 5 -11.45 -16.55 -3.56
C GLY A 5 -10.93 -15.38 -4.37
N GLN A 6 -11.65 -14.28 -4.39
CA GLN A 6 -11.27 -13.17 -5.21
C GLN A 6 -10.23 -12.30 -4.53
N LYS A 7 -9.21 -11.94 -5.28
CA LYS A 7 -8.17 -11.05 -4.81
C LYS A 7 -8.47 -9.64 -5.29
N TYR A 8 -8.26 -8.68 -4.41
CA TYR A 8 -8.38 -7.28 -4.79
C TYR A 8 -7.15 -6.85 -5.58
N TYR A 9 -7.35 -6.16 -6.68
CA TYR A 9 -6.24 -5.59 -7.43
C TYR A 9 -6.66 -4.32 -8.14
N ILE A 10 -5.66 -3.50 -8.49
CA ILE A 10 -5.82 -2.40 -9.42
C ILE A 10 -4.93 -2.66 -10.62
N GLU A 11 -5.27 -2.06 -11.76
CA GLU A 11 -4.43 -2.14 -12.95
C GLU A 11 -3.77 -0.80 -13.20
N ASN A 12 -2.47 -0.86 -13.44
CA ASN A 12 -1.69 0.32 -13.78
C ASN A 12 -0.92 0.05 -15.05
N ARG A 13 -0.65 1.11 -15.80
CA ARG A 13 0.24 1.02 -16.96
C ARG A 13 1.61 1.55 -16.57
N VAL A 14 2.65 0.91 -17.08
CA VAL A 14 4.01 1.40 -16.89
C VAL A 14 4.25 2.49 -17.92
N TYR A 15 4.54 3.68 -17.44
CA TYR A 15 4.83 4.84 -18.27
C TYR A 15 6.33 5.12 -18.31
N TYR A 16 6.72 6.02 -19.19
CA TYR A 16 8.12 6.34 -19.40
C TYR A 16 8.81 6.79 -18.10
N HIS A 17 8.11 7.60 -17.30
CA HIS A 17 8.69 8.10 -16.05
C HIS A 17 8.92 7.00 -15.01
N ASP A 18 8.36 5.81 -15.21
CA ASP A 18 8.64 4.67 -14.32
C ASP A 18 9.95 3.98 -14.64
N THR A 19 10.52 4.23 -15.83
CA THR A 19 11.61 3.44 -16.34
C THR A 19 12.97 4.12 -16.16
N ASP A 20 14.02 3.31 -16.24
CA ASP A 20 15.40 3.81 -16.20
C ASP A 20 16.04 3.73 -17.59
N ALA A 21 17.34 4.03 -17.66
CA ALA A 21 18.07 4.03 -18.93
C ALA A 21 18.13 2.65 -19.58
N GLY A 22 17.91 1.59 -18.80
CA GLY A 22 17.91 0.22 -19.33
C GLY A 22 16.58 -0.22 -19.91
N GLY A 23 15.56 0.63 -19.87
CA GLY A 23 14.26 0.30 -20.45
C GLY A 23 13.35 -0.52 -19.54
N VAL A 24 13.75 -0.77 -18.32
CA VAL A 24 12.93 -1.47 -17.34
C VAL A 24 12.49 -0.50 -16.26
N VAL A 25 11.46 -0.89 -15.51
CA VAL A 25 10.98 -0.06 -14.39
C VAL A 25 12.11 0.09 -13.38
N TYR A 26 12.40 1.35 -13.03
CA TYR A 26 13.37 1.66 -11.99
C TYR A 26 12.85 1.06 -10.69
N TYR A 27 13.70 0.35 -9.95
CA TYR A 27 13.22 -0.47 -8.83
C TYR A 27 12.43 0.34 -7.79
N ALA A 28 12.78 1.59 -7.56
CA ALA A 28 12.07 2.42 -6.60
C ALA A 28 10.70 2.88 -7.10
N SER A 29 10.48 2.86 -8.42
CA SER A 29 9.19 3.28 -8.98
C SER A 29 8.06 2.31 -8.62
N TYR A 30 8.39 1.08 -8.28
CA TYR A 30 7.37 0.13 -7.83
C TYR A 30 6.73 0.58 -6.52
N LEU A 31 7.43 1.39 -5.71
CA LEU A 31 6.91 1.84 -4.43
C LEU A 31 5.63 2.65 -4.58
N LYS A 32 5.56 3.50 -5.62
CA LYS A 32 4.34 4.28 -5.82
C LYS A 32 3.19 3.41 -6.30
N HIS A 33 3.46 2.38 -7.11
CA HIS A 33 2.42 1.45 -7.52
C HIS A 33 1.89 0.66 -6.32
N LEU A 34 2.79 0.28 -5.42
CA LEU A 34 2.38 -0.41 -4.19
C LEU A 34 1.55 0.51 -3.30
N GLU A 35 1.95 1.77 -3.17
CA GLU A 35 1.21 2.74 -2.38
C GLU A 35 -0.19 2.93 -2.94
N GLU A 36 -0.31 3.06 -4.26
CA GLU A 36 -1.61 3.20 -4.91
C GLU A 36 -2.48 1.98 -4.63
N GLY A 37 -1.89 0.79 -4.68
CA GLY A 37 -2.63 -0.44 -4.38
C GLY A 37 -3.21 -0.45 -2.97
N ARG A 38 -2.40 -0.04 -1.99
CA ARG A 38 -2.87 0.01 -0.60
C ARG A 38 -3.96 1.05 -0.41
N THR A 39 -3.77 2.23 -0.98
CA THR A 39 -4.74 3.32 -0.85
C THR A 39 -6.07 2.95 -1.48
N GLU A 40 -6.03 2.37 -2.67
CA GLU A 40 -7.26 1.98 -3.36
C GLU A 40 -7.93 0.79 -2.68
N PHE A 41 -7.13 -0.12 -2.09
CA PHE A 41 -7.72 -1.20 -1.30
C PHE A 41 -8.53 -0.63 -0.13
N MET A 42 -7.95 0.32 0.61
CA MET A 42 -8.64 0.94 1.73
C MET A 42 -9.91 1.64 1.25
N ARG A 43 -9.81 2.37 0.13
CA ARG A 43 -10.95 3.07 -0.45
C ARG A 43 -12.07 2.08 -0.83
N SER A 44 -11.70 0.91 -1.34
CA SER A 44 -12.67 -0.11 -1.71
C SER A 44 -13.44 -0.63 -0.50
N ARG A 45 -12.90 -0.45 0.69
CA ARG A 45 -13.55 -0.83 1.95
C ARG A 45 -14.18 0.37 2.63
N GLY A 46 -14.32 1.48 1.92
CA GLY A 46 -14.96 2.67 2.47
C GLY A 46 -14.08 3.48 3.40
N ILE A 47 -12.76 3.28 3.34
CA ILE A 47 -11.82 3.98 4.21
C ILE A 47 -11.00 4.94 3.37
N ASP A 48 -11.07 6.23 3.72
CA ASP A 48 -10.28 7.25 3.05
C ASP A 48 -9.19 7.72 4.02
N VAL A 49 -7.95 7.33 3.73
CA VAL A 49 -6.81 7.68 4.61
C VAL A 49 -6.60 9.19 4.67
N ALA A 50 -7.00 9.93 3.63
CA ALA A 50 -6.89 11.38 3.64
C ALA A 50 -7.83 12.01 4.68
N GLU A 51 -9.01 11.44 4.88
CA GLU A 51 -9.92 11.94 5.92
C GLU A 51 -9.38 11.69 7.30
N TYR A 52 -8.74 10.53 7.51
CA TYR A 52 -8.07 10.25 8.77
C TYR A 52 -6.94 11.25 9.02
N ALA A 53 -6.19 11.59 7.97
CA ALA A 53 -5.09 12.55 8.09
C ALA A 53 -5.59 13.93 8.53
N LYS A 54 -6.75 14.35 8.06
CA LYS A 54 -7.33 15.63 8.49
C LYS A 54 -7.59 15.64 10.00
N GLY A 55 -7.91 14.50 10.57
CA GLY A 55 -8.14 14.35 12.01
C GLY A 55 -6.87 14.07 12.81
N GLY A 56 -5.72 14.04 12.14
CA GLY A 56 -4.45 13.82 12.79
C GLY A 56 -3.98 12.39 12.84
N THR A 57 -4.72 11.46 12.22
CA THR A 57 -4.32 10.05 12.18
C THR A 57 -3.60 9.76 10.87
N LEU A 58 -2.36 9.28 10.98
CA LEU A 58 -1.52 8.98 9.82
C LEU A 58 -1.11 7.51 9.83
N PHE A 59 -0.76 7.03 8.64
CA PHE A 59 -0.35 5.63 8.46
C PHE A 59 0.99 5.57 7.73
N PRO A 60 2.09 5.96 8.39
CA PRO A 60 3.40 5.87 7.74
C PRO A 60 3.85 4.43 7.56
N VAL A 61 4.59 4.21 6.49
CA VAL A 61 5.24 2.92 6.27
C VAL A 61 6.43 2.84 7.23
N VAL A 62 6.46 1.80 8.05
CA VAL A 62 7.55 1.60 9.00
C VAL A 62 8.39 0.37 8.65
N HIS A 63 7.90 -0.48 7.76
CA HIS A 63 8.65 -1.65 7.31
C HIS A 63 8.18 -2.02 5.92
N LEU A 64 9.13 -2.39 5.06
CA LEU A 64 8.84 -2.81 3.70
C LEU A 64 9.87 -3.85 3.28
N GLU A 65 9.37 -4.98 2.77
CA GLU A 65 10.22 -6.01 2.18
C GLU A 65 9.73 -6.26 0.77
N ILE A 66 10.63 -6.32 -0.18
CA ILE A 66 10.31 -6.61 -1.56
C ILE A 66 11.24 -7.68 -2.10
N ASP A 67 10.65 -8.69 -2.73
CA ASP A 67 11.38 -9.67 -3.52
C ASP A 67 11.09 -9.40 -4.98
N TYR A 68 12.09 -8.94 -5.71
CA TYR A 68 11.96 -8.67 -7.14
C TYR A 68 12.19 -9.95 -7.92
N LYS A 69 11.25 -10.29 -8.81
CA LYS A 69 11.31 -11.54 -9.58
C LYS A 69 11.61 -11.29 -11.05
N THR A 70 10.83 -10.43 -11.70
CA THR A 70 10.92 -10.18 -13.13
C THR A 70 10.69 -8.69 -13.37
N PRO A 71 11.47 -8.03 -14.22
CA PRO A 71 11.26 -6.59 -14.43
C PRO A 71 10.05 -6.33 -15.31
N ALA A 72 9.33 -5.26 -15.02
CA ALA A 72 8.33 -4.72 -15.93
C ALA A 72 8.99 -3.68 -16.82
N ARG A 73 8.36 -3.41 -17.96
CA ARG A 73 8.92 -2.53 -18.98
C ARG A 73 7.90 -1.49 -19.40
N TYR A 74 8.37 -0.45 -20.05
CA TYR A 74 7.52 0.60 -20.61
C TYR A 74 6.39 -0.03 -21.44
N GLY A 75 5.19 0.46 -21.19
CA GLY A 75 4.01 0.02 -21.92
C GLY A 75 3.32 -1.21 -21.36
N ASP A 76 3.94 -1.88 -20.41
CA ASP A 76 3.29 -3.04 -19.77
C ASP A 76 2.10 -2.61 -18.94
N THR A 77 1.08 -3.47 -18.90
CA THR A 77 -0.02 -3.34 -17.96
C THR A 77 0.26 -4.28 -16.80
N ILE A 78 0.27 -3.72 -15.60
CA ILE A 78 0.55 -4.50 -14.40
C ILE A 78 -0.66 -4.48 -13.49
N ARG A 79 -0.84 -5.56 -12.73
CA ARG A 79 -1.85 -5.64 -11.69
C ARG A 79 -1.18 -5.62 -10.35
N VAL A 80 -1.68 -4.76 -9.47
CA VAL A 80 -1.16 -4.63 -8.11
C VAL A 80 -2.19 -5.24 -7.18
N TYR A 81 -1.89 -6.45 -6.71
CA TYR A 81 -2.75 -7.17 -5.77
C TYR A 81 -2.42 -6.73 -4.36
N THR A 82 -3.44 -6.50 -3.55
CA THR A 82 -3.27 -6.06 -2.17
C THR A 82 -4.24 -6.82 -1.26
N LYS A 83 -3.73 -7.32 -0.15
CA LYS A 83 -4.60 -7.89 0.88
C LYS A 83 -4.04 -7.57 2.25
N PRO A 84 -4.94 -7.41 3.25
CA PRO A 84 -4.47 -7.26 4.63
C PRO A 84 -4.01 -8.63 5.13
N GLU A 85 -2.90 -8.65 5.84
CA GLU A 85 -2.40 -9.88 6.44
C GLU A 85 -2.65 -9.91 7.93
N LYS A 86 -2.42 -8.78 8.60
CA LYS A 86 -2.47 -8.74 10.05
C LYS A 86 -2.82 -7.33 10.51
N ILE A 87 -3.70 -7.25 11.48
CA ILE A 87 -4.03 -5.98 12.14
C ILE A 87 -3.50 -6.08 13.56
N GLY A 88 -2.44 -5.33 13.85
CA GLY A 88 -1.89 -5.25 15.20
C GLY A 88 -2.63 -4.21 16.02
N ASN A 89 -2.16 -3.96 17.23
CA ASN A 89 -2.76 -2.92 18.05
C ASN A 89 -2.62 -1.54 17.39
N ALA A 90 -1.42 -1.20 16.94
CA ALA A 90 -1.14 0.09 16.34
C ALA A 90 -0.50 -0.07 14.95
N SER A 91 -0.83 -1.12 14.24
CA SER A 91 -0.23 -1.38 12.93
C SER A 91 -1.16 -2.17 12.03
N LEU A 92 -0.91 -2.03 10.72
CA LEU A 92 -1.59 -2.80 9.67
C LEU A 92 -0.52 -3.39 8.78
N GLU A 93 -0.62 -4.67 8.52
CA GLU A 93 0.33 -5.34 7.64
C GLU A 93 -0.39 -5.78 6.37
N PHE A 94 0.23 -5.47 5.22
CA PHE A 94 -0.30 -5.82 3.90
C PHE A 94 0.65 -6.75 3.18
N SER A 95 0.08 -7.68 2.44
CA SER A 95 0.81 -8.49 1.47
C SER A 95 0.40 -8.00 0.09
N GLN A 96 1.37 -7.75 -0.75
CA GLN A 96 1.11 -7.26 -2.11
C GLN A 96 1.91 -8.04 -3.12
N GLU A 97 1.37 -8.14 -4.32
CA GLU A 97 2.04 -8.79 -5.43
C GLU A 97 1.76 -7.98 -6.69
N ILE A 98 2.80 -7.71 -7.47
CA ILE A 98 2.63 -7.08 -8.78
C ILE A 98 2.84 -8.16 -9.83
N ARG A 99 1.91 -8.24 -10.79
CA ARG A 99 1.95 -9.23 -11.86
C ARG A 99 1.74 -8.56 -13.20
N ARG A 100 2.36 -9.15 -14.23
CA ARG A 100 2.07 -8.83 -15.62
C ARG A 100 1.59 -10.13 -16.24
N GLY A 101 0.28 -10.23 -16.47
CA GLY A 101 -0.31 -11.50 -16.86
C GLY A 101 -0.06 -12.55 -15.79
N GLU A 102 0.58 -13.64 -16.17
CA GLU A 102 0.91 -14.70 -15.24
C GLU A 102 2.30 -14.56 -14.61
N ASP A 103 3.08 -13.59 -15.07
CA ASP A 103 4.42 -13.38 -14.54
C ASP A 103 4.37 -12.56 -13.25
N THR A 104 4.98 -13.09 -12.20
CA THR A 104 5.14 -12.33 -10.96
C THR A 104 6.29 -11.36 -11.13
N ILE A 105 6.01 -10.08 -11.01
CA ILE A 105 7.03 -9.04 -11.07
C ILE A 105 7.73 -8.92 -9.71
N LEU A 106 6.93 -8.84 -8.65
CA LEU A 106 7.48 -8.77 -7.29
C LEU A 106 6.46 -9.21 -6.28
N LYS A 107 6.95 -9.53 -5.08
CA LYS A 107 6.11 -9.75 -3.90
C LYS A 107 6.61 -8.82 -2.80
N ALA A 108 5.69 -8.22 -2.08
CA ALA A 108 6.01 -7.23 -1.07
C ALA A 108 5.21 -7.45 0.20
N ARG A 109 5.82 -7.07 1.32
CA ARG A 109 5.16 -7.03 2.61
C ARG A 109 5.40 -5.64 3.18
N THR A 110 4.32 -4.96 3.53
CA THR A 110 4.38 -3.58 4.01
C THR A 110 3.69 -3.48 5.35
N VAL A 111 4.30 -2.80 6.29
CA VAL A 111 3.69 -2.52 7.59
C VAL A 111 3.47 -1.02 7.70
N TRP A 112 2.23 -0.65 7.96
CA TRP A 112 1.84 0.72 8.31
C TRP A 112 1.76 0.81 9.83
N ALA A 113 2.38 1.83 10.43
CA ALA A 113 2.05 2.18 11.79
C ALA A 113 0.80 3.05 11.78
N CYS A 114 0.03 3.01 12.85
CA CYS A 114 -1.08 3.93 13.05
C CYS A 114 -0.66 4.92 14.13
N VAL A 115 -0.55 6.19 13.76
CA VAL A 115 0.00 7.21 14.67
C VAL A 115 -0.88 8.44 14.67
N ASN A 116 -0.75 9.22 15.73
CA ASN A 116 -1.44 10.49 15.85
C ASN A 116 -0.42 11.62 15.83
N VAL A 117 -0.81 12.72 15.20
CA VAL A 117 0.01 13.91 15.10
C VAL A 117 -0.57 14.94 16.07
N ALA A 118 0.28 15.50 16.94
CA ALA A 118 -0.18 16.52 17.88
C ALA A 118 -0.71 17.73 17.12
N PRO A 119 -1.87 18.26 17.50
CA PRO A 119 -2.45 19.42 16.83
C PRO A 119 -1.48 20.62 16.87
N GLY A 120 -1.36 21.32 15.73
CA GLY A 120 -0.56 22.52 15.65
C GLY A 120 0.93 22.33 15.53
N GLY A 121 1.41 21.09 15.49
CA GLY A 121 2.82 20.83 15.28
C GLY A 121 3.22 20.86 13.83
N SER A 122 4.43 21.34 13.54
CA SER A 122 4.97 21.18 12.20
C SER A 122 5.44 19.73 12.05
N ALA A 123 5.43 19.22 10.82
CA ALA A 123 5.83 17.84 10.54
C ALA A 123 7.23 17.54 11.09
N ALA A 124 8.12 18.53 11.06
CA ALA A 124 9.50 18.34 11.50
C ALA A 124 9.66 18.25 13.03
N LYS A 125 8.67 18.71 13.78
CA LYS A 125 8.75 18.75 15.24
C LYS A 125 7.65 17.96 15.91
N THR A 126 6.84 17.25 15.13
CA THR A 126 5.70 16.53 15.66
C THR A 126 6.14 15.18 16.19
N LEU A 127 5.79 14.91 17.45
CA LEU A 127 5.97 13.57 18.00
C LEU A 127 4.84 12.70 17.50
N LEU A 128 5.20 11.69 16.73
CA LEU A 128 4.24 10.70 16.25
C LEU A 128 4.04 9.68 17.36
N LYS A 129 2.82 9.61 17.86
CA LYS A 129 2.50 8.65 18.91
C LYS A 129 1.68 7.51 18.34
N PRO A 130 2.09 6.26 18.59
CA PRO A 130 1.27 5.13 18.19
C PRO A 130 -0.08 5.20 18.86
N ILE A 131 -1.13 4.93 18.09
CA ILE A 131 -2.49 4.82 18.61
C ILE A 131 -3.10 3.52 18.11
N ARG A 132 -4.13 3.08 18.82
CA ARG A 132 -4.84 1.89 18.41
C ARG A 132 -5.49 2.12 17.05
N VAL A 133 -5.37 1.14 16.17
CA VAL A 133 -6.04 1.20 14.86
C VAL A 133 -7.54 1.40 15.10
N PRO A 134 -8.15 2.40 14.45
CA PRO A 134 -9.57 2.69 14.66
C PRO A 134 -10.47 1.48 14.45
N GLN A 135 -11.50 1.38 15.25
CA GLN A 135 -12.43 0.25 15.18
C GLN A 135 -13.09 0.13 13.82
N GLU A 136 -13.39 1.25 13.19
CA GLU A 136 -13.96 1.25 11.85
C GLU A 136 -13.08 0.51 10.86
N ILE A 137 -11.76 0.75 10.92
CA ILE A 137 -10.82 0.09 10.04
C ILE A 137 -10.79 -1.40 10.35
N ARG A 138 -10.73 -1.76 11.63
CA ARG A 138 -10.71 -3.15 12.04
C ARG A 138 -11.92 -3.91 11.50
N GLN A 139 -13.09 -3.28 11.58
CA GLN A 139 -14.32 -3.92 11.12
C GLN A 139 -14.38 -4.05 9.61
N ARG A 140 -13.86 -3.09 8.90
CA ARG A 140 -13.98 -3.05 7.45
C ARG A 140 -12.94 -3.88 6.71
N ILE A 141 -11.76 -4.06 7.29
CA ILE A 141 -10.70 -4.81 6.63
C ILE A 141 -10.26 -6.06 7.38
N GLY A 142 -10.60 -6.17 8.65
CA GLY A 142 -10.33 -7.36 9.42
C GLY A 142 -11.30 -8.44 9.00
N ALA A 143 -10.83 -9.44 8.42
CA ALA A 143 -11.67 -10.43 7.87
C ALA A 143 -12.55 -11.23 8.68
#